data_87358ebc0b75562864b68fa5940a6b3d
#
_entry.id   87358ebc0b75562864b68fa5940a6b3d
#
_cell.length_a   1.000
_cell.length_b   1.000
_cell.length_c   1.000
_cell.angle_alpha   90.00
_cell.angle_beta   90.00
_cell.angle_gamma   90.00
#
_symmetry.space_group_name_H-M   'P 1'
#
loop_
_entity.id
_entity.type
_entity.pdbx_description
1 polymer ?
#
loop_
_entity_poly.entity_id
_entity_poly.type
_entity_poly.pdbx_seq_one_letter_code
_entity_poly.pdbx_strand_id
1 'polypeptide(L)'
;MPAGDLDPVPDDGHRHELPDGTLIMSPAPGLPHQVAAAILCHALELACPEDLVAFLSAGMELGVPGAVGPDAVVARRSGTRLIMPPLLVAEVLPPDSGQPDLNHKKAAYERFGVPSYWLIDPDRERPSLRAFRLVAGKYQETAHAAGDVPFRVEQPFPVEIVPSRLVAKLRTR
;
A
#
# COMPACT_ATOMS: atom_id res chain seq x y z
N MET A 1 6.23 14.72 18.95
CA MET A 1 5.54 13.97 20.03
C MET A 1 5.83 12.50 19.81
N PRO A 2 6.22 11.71 20.80
CA PRO A 2 6.35 10.28 20.67
C PRO A 2 4.97 9.63 20.52
N ALA A 3 4.90 8.50 19.80
CA ALA A 3 3.65 7.80 19.47
C ALA A 3 2.79 7.34 20.68
N GLY A 4 3.30 7.50 21.91
CA GLY A 4 2.58 7.18 23.14
C GLY A 4 1.69 8.30 23.72
N ASP A 5 1.67 9.49 23.10
CA ASP A 5 0.91 10.64 23.58
C ASP A 5 -0.43 10.84 22.84
N LEU A 6 -0.84 9.88 22.02
CA LEU A 6 -2.21 9.84 21.53
C LEU A 6 -3.09 9.27 22.64
N ASP A 7 -3.76 10.15 23.38
CA ASP A 7 -5.00 9.81 24.07
C ASP A 7 -5.92 9.06 23.08
N PRO A 8 -6.82 8.17 23.53
CA PRO A 8 -7.57 7.31 22.66
C PRO A 8 -8.14 8.14 21.49
N VAL A 9 -7.65 7.79 20.27
CA VAL A 9 -8.08 8.44 19.03
C VAL A 9 -9.60 8.36 19.00
N PRO A 10 -10.32 9.47 18.83
CA PRO A 10 -11.77 9.44 18.79
C PRO A 10 -12.26 8.48 17.72
N ASP A 11 -13.25 7.66 18.02
CA ASP A 11 -13.97 6.85 17.03
C ASP A 11 -14.96 7.77 16.29
N ASP A 12 -14.39 8.66 15.47
CA ASP A 12 -15.12 9.67 14.69
C ASP A 12 -15.27 9.27 13.22
N GLY A 13 -14.95 8.01 12.89
CA GLY A 13 -14.99 7.49 11.53
C GLY A 13 -13.89 8.00 10.62
N HIS A 14 -12.84 8.63 11.19
CA HIS A 14 -11.66 9.07 10.45
C HIS A 14 -10.46 8.17 10.74
N ARG A 15 -9.60 8.04 9.78
CA ARG A 15 -8.26 7.46 9.95
C ARG A 15 -7.34 8.59 10.41
N HIS A 16 -6.75 8.41 11.58
CA HIS A 16 -5.80 9.35 12.17
C HIS A 16 -4.38 8.84 11.96
N GLU A 17 -3.54 9.67 11.39
CA GLU A 17 -2.16 9.34 11.03
C GLU A 17 -1.22 10.45 11.51
N LEU A 18 -0.02 10.10 11.99
CA LEU A 18 0.98 11.05 12.51
C LEU A 18 2.31 10.99 11.71
N PRO A 19 2.30 11.28 10.40
CA PRO A 19 3.56 11.38 9.68
C PRO A 19 4.38 12.55 10.22
N ASP A 20 5.61 12.27 10.64
CA ASP A 20 6.58 13.27 11.15
C ASP A 20 6.00 14.17 12.26
N GLY A 21 5.07 13.64 13.09
CA GLY A 21 4.43 14.39 14.18
C GLY A 21 3.31 15.33 13.72
N THR A 22 2.92 15.31 12.47
CA THR A 22 1.77 16.05 11.93
C THR A 22 0.55 15.14 11.91
N LEU A 23 -0.51 15.52 12.62
CA LEU A 23 -1.77 14.76 12.59
C LEU A 23 -2.45 14.95 11.23
N ILE A 24 -2.55 13.86 10.46
CA ILE A 24 -3.36 13.80 9.23
C ILE A 24 -4.62 13.02 9.55
N MET A 25 -5.76 13.63 9.28
CA MET A 25 -7.07 13.01 9.38
C MET A 25 -7.59 12.77 7.95
N SER A 26 -7.93 11.53 7.66
CA SER A 26 -8.56 11.15 6.39
C SER A 26 -9.83 10.36 6.63
N PRO A 27 -10.85 10.49 5.75
CA PRO A 27 -12.03 9.64 5.84
C PRO A 27 -11.66 8.16 5.86
N ALA A 28 -12.42 7.35 6.58
CA ALA A 28 -12.24 5.91 6.55
C ALA A 28 -12.33 5.39 5.11
N PRO A 29 -11.46 4.43 4.72
CA PRO A 29 -11.44 3.93 3.34
C PRO A 29 -12.79 3.30 2.96
N GLY A 30 -13.37 3.76 1.85
CA GLY A 30 -14.63 3.25 1.32
C GLY A 30 -14.53 1.82 0.79
N LEU A 31 -15.68 1.23 0.46
CA LEU A 31 -15.77 -0.16 -0.03
C LEU A 31 -14.86 -0.44 -1.25
N PRO A 32 -14.76 0.41 -2.29
CA PRO A 32 -13.86 0.16 -3.42
C PRO A 32 -12.41 0.00 -3.02
N HIS A 33 -11.91 0.86 -2.16
CA HIS A 33 -10.56 0.81 -1.61
C HIS A 33 -10.32 -0.51 -0.86
N GLN A 34 -11.20 -0.87 0.08
CA GLN A 34 -11.08 -2.09 0.88
C GLN A 34 -11.08 -3.35 0.03
N VAL A 35 -11.96 -3.42 -0.96
CA VAL A 35 -12.04 -4.56 -1.89
C VAL A 35 -10.77 -4.66 -2.74
N ALA A 36 -10.30 -3.55 -3.29
CA ALA A 36 -9.08 -3.54 -4.09
C ALA A 36 -7.85 -3.96 -3.28
N ALA A 37 -7.70 -3.44 -2.05
CA ALA A 37 -6.62 -3.81 -1.13
C ALA A 37 -6.64 -5.31 -0.78
N ALA A 38 -7.83 -5.85 -0.47
CA ALA A 38 -7.98 -7.26 -0.12
C ALA A 38 -7.66 -8.20 -1.29
N ILE A 39 -8.15 -7.88 -2.50
CA ILE A 39 -7.88 -8.69 -3.70
C ILE A 39 -6.40 -8.60 -4.09
N LEU A 40 -5.79 -7.41 -4.00
CA LEU A 40 -4.36 -7.23 -4.22
C LEU A 40 -3.54 -8.08 -3.24
N CYS A 41 -3.83 -7.97 -1.95
CA CYS A 41 -3.14 -8.71 -0.91
C CYS A 41 -3.22 -10.22 -1.15
N HIS A 42 -4.40 -10.73 -1.50
CA HIS A 42 -4.59 -12.15 -1.85
C HIS A 42 -3.77 -12.55 -3.09
N ALA A 43 -3.73 -11.73 -4.14
CA ALA A 43 -2.93 -12.00 -5.32
C ALA A 43 -1.43 -12.04 -5.01
N LEU A 44 -0.96 -11.14 -4.15
CA LEU A 44 0.43 -11.12 -3.68
C LEU A 44 0.76 -12.36 -2.85
N GLU A 45 -0.13 -12.77 -1.93
CA GLU A 45 0.07 -13.96 -1.08
C GLU A 45 0.14 -15.25 -1.90
N LEU A 46 -0.68 -15.38 -2.95
CA LEU A 46 -0.62 -16.53 -3.85
C LEU A 46 0.66 -16.59 -4.69
N ALA A 47 1.29 -15.46 -4.96
CA ALA A 47 2.48 -15.36 -5.80
C ALA A 47 3.78 -15.35 -5.01
N CYS A 48 3.75 -14.95 -3.73
CA CYS A 48 4.97 -14.75 -2.97
C CYS A 48 5.64 -16.09 -2.59
N PRO A 49 7.00 -16.13 -2.56
CA PRO A 49 7.76 -17.27 -2.05
C PRO A 49 7.47 -17.56 -0.58
N GLU A 50 7.74 -18.80 -0.14
CA GLU A 50 7.44 -19.30 1.22
C GLU A 50 8.13 -18.53 2.36
N ASP A 51 9.26 -17.88 2.09
CA ASP A 51 9.99 -17.05 3.07
C ASP A 51 9.40 -15.65 3.22
N LEU A 52 8.41 -15.32 2.39
CA LEU A 52 7.69 -14.05 2.40
C LEU A 52 6.26 -14.23 2.94
N VAL A 53 5.65 -13.12 3.31
CA VAL A 53 4.23 -13.05 3.68
C VAL A 53 3.65 -11.75 3.17
N ALA A 54 2.47 -11.82 2.55
CA ALA A 54 1.69 -10.66 2.17
C ALA A 54 0.51 -10.49 3.14
N PHE A 55 0.28 -9.27 3.61
CA PHE A 55 -0.78 -8.97 4.56
C PHE A 55 -1.30 -7.55 4.43
N LEU A 56 -2.53 -7.32 4.90
CA LEU A 56 -3.10 -5.99 5.09
C LEU A 56 -2.56 -5.41 6.40
N SER A 57 -2.03 -4.18 6.37
CA SER A 57 -1.39 -3.59 7.55
C SER A 57 -2.32 -2.65 8.33
N ALA A 58 -3.63 -2.83 8.25
CA ALA A 58 -4.60 -1.98 8.92
C ALA A 58 -4.23 -1.72 10.40
N GLY A 59 -3.81 -0.50 10.70
CA GLY A 59 -3.43 -0.08 12.06
C GLY A 59 -2.11 -0.66 12.60
N MET A 60 -1.31 -1.34 11.77
CA MET A 60 -0.03 -1.90 12.19
C MET A 60 1.08 -0.87 12.03
N GLU A 61 1.79 -0.57 13.11
CA GLU A 61 3.01 0.22 13.05
C GLU A 61 4.15 -0.64 12.47
N LEU A 62 4.59 -0.31 11.27
CA LEU A 62 5.72 -0.98 10.62
C LEU A 62 7.09 -0.44 11.09
N GLY A 63 7.11 0.42 12.12
CA GLY A 63 8.33 1.05 12.63
C GLY A 63 8.96 2.05 11.64
N VAL A 64 8.21 2.45 10.61
CA VAL A 64 8.63 3.50 9.67
C VAL A 64 8.37 4.85 10.31
N PRO A 65 9.40 5.62 10.71
CA PRO A 65 9.17 6.93 11.31
C PRO A 65 8.40 7.83 10.34
N GLY A 66 7.27 8.37 10.81
CA GLY A 66 6.43 9.26 10.02
C GLY A 66 5.64 8.60 8.89
N ALA A 67 5.63 7.28 8.80
CA ALA A 67 4.77 6.59 7.86
C ALA A 67 3.66 5.87 8.59
N VAL A 68 2.55 6.04 8.05
CA VAL A 68 1.31 5.38 8.36
C VAL A 68 1.26 4.03 7.69
N GLY A 69 0.54 3.10 8.27
CA GLY A 69 0.42 1.76 7.72
C GLY A 69 -0.02 1.79 6.25
N PRO A 70 0.75 1.21 5.32
CA PRO A 70 0.31 1.02 3.95
C PRO A 70 -0.90 0.09 3.91
N ASP A 71 -1.63 0.05 2.79
CA ASP A 71 -2.81 -0.82 2.68
C ASP A 71 -2.43 -2.30 2.57
N ALA A 72 -1.35 -2.61 1.84
CA ALA A 72 -0.81 -3.96 1.78
C ALA A 72 0.72 -3.96 1.85
N VAL A 73 1.27 -5.03 2.41
CA VAL A 73 2.70 -5.20 2.67
C VAL A 73 3.15 -6.57 2.25
N VAL A 74 4.36 -6.68 1.70
CA VAL A 74 5.09 -7.94 1.61
C VAL A 74 6.39 -7.82 2.37
N ALA A 75 6.62 -8.71 3.32
CA ALA A 75 7.82 -8.72 4.15
C ALA A 75 8.40 -10.14 4.28
N ARG A 76 9.70 -10.21 4.59
CA ARG A 76 10.31 -11.44 5.03
C ARG A 76 9.87 -11.77 6.43
N ARG A 77 9.73 -13.06 6.73
CA ARG A 77 9.43 -13.54 8.08
C ARG A 77 10.56 -14.44 8.61
N SER A 78 10.72 -14.43 9.93
CA SER A 78 11.51 -15.40 10.67
C SER A 78 10.62 -15.92 11.79
N GLY A 79 10.05 -17.11 11.60
CA GLY A 79 8.97 -17.61 12.43
C GLY A 79 7.75 -16.69 12.37
N THR A 80 7.34 -16.10 13.52
CA THR A 80 6.24 -15.16 13.62
C THR A 80 6.66 -13.69 13.56
N ARG A 81 7.96 -13.41 13.39
CA ARG A 81 8.49 -12.03 13.34
C ARG A 81 8.68 -11.57 11.91
N LEU A 82 8.31 -10.33 11.64
CA LEU A 82 8.61 -9.67 10.36
C LEU A 82 10.04 -9.11 10.39
N ILE A 83 10.72 -9.18 9.24
CA ILE A 83 12.04 -8.57 9.03
C ILE A 83 11.82 -7.26 8.28
N MET A 84 12.31 -6.17 8.87
CA MET A 84 12.16 -4.81 8.35
C MET A 84 13.47 -4.32 7.68
N PRO A 85 13.40 -3.42 6.69
CA PRO A 85 12.18 -2.89 6.06
C PRO A 85 11.45 -3.97 5.23
N PRO A 86 10.13 -3.80 4.96
CA PRO A 86 9.39 -4.69 4.07
C PRO A 86 9.96 -4.62 2.64
N LEU A 87 9.72 -5.65 1.84
CA LEU A 87 10.16 -5.69 0.45
C LEU A 87 9.26 -4.90 -0.49
N LEU A 88 7.97 -4.83 -0.15
CA LEU A 88 6.95 -4.12 -0.90
C LEU A 88 5.97 -3.46 0.06
N VAL A 89 5.61 -2.23 -0.24
CA VAL A 89 4.41 -1.57 0.29
C VAL A 89 3.51 -1.15 -0.87
N ALA A 90 2.21 -1.27 -0.66
CA ALA A 90 1.20 -0.88 -1.65
C ALA A 90 0.16 0.04 -1.02
N GLU A 91 -0.19 1.09 -1.73
CA GLU A 91 -1.22 2.06 -1.37
C GLU A 91 -2.33 2.04 -2.42
N VAL A 92 -3.55 2.03 -1.94
CA VAL A 92 -4.75 2.17 -2.79
C VAL A 92 -5.23 3.60 -2.69
N LEU A 93 -5.41 4.24 -3.83
CA LEU A 93 -5.88 5.63 -3.89
C LEU A 93 -7.29 5.74 -3.31
N PRO A 94 -7.56 6.68 -2.40
CA PRO A 94 -8.93 7.06 -2.06
C PRO A 94 -9.57 7.82 -3.23
N PRO A 95 -10.91 7.79 -3.37
CA PRO A 95 -11.63 8.34 -4.53
C PRO A 95 -11.40 9.85 -4.77
N ASP A 96 -11.08 10.61 -3.72
CA ASP A 96 -10.92 12.06 -3.75
C ASP A 96 -9.53 12.50 -3.25
N SER A 97 -8.52 11.66 -3.41
CA SER A 97 -7.20 11.91 -2.85
C SER A 97 -6.53 13.13 -3.45
N GLY A 98 -6.38 14.15 -2.63
CA GLY A 98 -5.36 15.16 -2.88
C GLY A 98 -3.97 14.54 -2.91
N GLN A 99 -3.18 14.85 -3.93
CA GLN A 99 -1.81 14.34 -4.15
C GLN A 99 -0.81 14.58 -2.99
N PRO A 100 -0.99 15.53 -2.05
CA PRO A 100 -0.03 15.80 -0.98
C PRO A 100 0.25 14.61 -0.06
N ASP A 101 -0.77 13.86 0.34
CA ASP A 101 -0.62 12.73 1.28
C ASP A 101 0.22 11.59 0.70
N LEU A 102 -0.01 11.24 -0.55
CA LEU A 102 0.76 10.21 -1.25
C LEU A 102 2.24 10.56 -1.40
N ASN A 103 2.56 11.83 -1.61
CA ASN A 103 3.94 12.30 -1.72
C ASN A 103 4.67 12.18 -0.37
N HIS A 104 4.00 12.46 0.74
CA HIS A 104 4.57 12.30 2.09
C HIS A 104 4.84 10.84 2.41
N LYS A 105 3.89 9.95 2.19
CA LYS A 105 4.05 8.50 2.37
C LYS A 105 5.17 7.95 1.49
N LYS A 106 5.16 8.30 0.21
CA LYS A 106 6.21 7.90 -0.74
C LYS A 106 7.59 8.30 -0.25
N ALA A 107 7.76 9.55 0.21
CA ALA A 107 9.03 10.04 0.75
C ALA A 107 9.43 9.32 2.05
N ALA A 108 8.49 8.95 2.91
CA ALA A 108 8.76 8.17 4.12
C ALA A 108 9.26 6.77 3.76
N TYR A 109 8.64 6.08 2.82
CA TYR A 109 9.09 4.75 2.36
C TYR A 109 10.46 4.81 1.67
N GLU A 110 10.75 5.87 0.89
CA GLU A 110 12.09 6.13 0.34
C GLU A 110 13.15 6.20 1.44
N ARG A 111 12.90 7.03 2.47
CA ARG A 111 13.83 7.20 3.62
C ARG A 111 14.02 5.91 4.41
N PHE A 112 12.96 5.12 4.56
CA PHE A 112 13.02 3.84 5.26
C PHE A 112 13.71 2.74 4.45
N GLY A 113 13.91 2.96 3.16
CA GLY A 113 14.60 2.02 2.28
C GLY A 113 13.74 0.86 1.78
N VAL A 114 12.42 1.05 1.66
CA VAL A 114 11.52 0.05 1.10
C VAL A 114 11.84 -0.14 -0.39
N PRO A 115 12.24 -1.36 -0.84
CA PRO A 115 12.71 -1.55 -2.22
C PRO A 115 11.64 -1.34 -3.28
N SER A 116 10.37 -1.70 -3.01
CA SER A 116 9.27 -1.62 -3.96
C SER A 116 8.09 -0.88 -3.37
N TYR A 117 7.52 0.04 -4.15
CA TYR A 117 6.31 0.80 -3.82
C TYR A 117 5.31 0.67 -4.96
N TRP A 118 4.08 0.26 -4.65
CA TRP A 118 3.02 0.15 -5.63
C TRP A 118 1.87 1.09 -5.31
N LEU A 119 1.28 1.64 -6.36
CA LEU A 119 0.15 2.55 -6.28
C LEU A 119 -1.00 1.99 -7.12
N ILE A 120 -2.15 1.82 -6.49
CA ILE A 120 -3.34 1.24 -7.09
C ILE A 120 -4.42 2.32 -7.17
N ASP A 121 -4.92 2.58 -8.37
CA ASP A 121 -6.11 3.37 -8.58
C ASP A 121 -7.31 2.42 -8.73
N PRO A 122 -8.24 2.40 -7.75
CA PRO A 122 -9.39 1.52 -7.78
C PRO A 122 -10.57 2.11 -8.58
N ASP A 123 -10.31 3.05 -9.48
CA ASP A 123 -11.35 3.59 -10.35
C ASP A 123 -12.11 2.46 -11.07
N ARG A 124 -13.44 2.50 -11.06
CA ARG A 124 -14.25 1.40 -11.59
C ARG A 124 -14.21 1.28 -13.10
N GLU A 125 -14.00 2.38 -13.80
CA GLU A 125 -13.98 2.45 -15.26
C GLU A 125 -12.57 2.28 -15.81
N ARG A 126 -11.58 2.85 -15.11
CA ARG A 126 -10.18 2.87 -15.55
C ARG A 126 -9.21 2.51 -14.43
N PRO A 127 -9.38 1.34 -13.78
CA PRO A 127 -8.48 0.93 -12.71
C PRO A 127 -7.05 0.82 -13.23
N SER A 128 -6.08 1.21 -12.40
CA SER A 128 -4.67 1.13 -12.80
C SER A 128 -3.77 0.67 -11.65
N LEU A 129 -2.60 0.18 -12.02
CA LEU A 129 -1.55 -0.25 -11.11
C LEU A 129 -0.20 0.25 -11.62
N ARG A 130 0.57 0.90 -10.75
CA ARG A 130 1.90 1.43 -11.02
C ARG A 130 2.89 0.85 -10.01
N ALA A 131 4.04 0.41 -10.49
CA ALA A 131 5.13 -0.04 -9.63
C ALA A 131 6.32 0.92 -9.71
N PHE A 132 6.93 1.13 -8.56
CA PHE A 132 8.13 1.92 -8.40
C PHE A 132 9.20 1.10 -7.69
N ARG A 133 10.46 1.29 -8.09
CA ARG A 133 11.63 0.73 -7.41
C ARG A 133 12.50 1.83 -6.83
N LEU A 134 13.06 1.54 -5.66
CA LEU A 134 14.00 2.43 -5.02
C LEU A 134 15.37 2.33 -5.71
N VAL A 135 15.78 3.42 -6.34
CA VAL A 135 17.08 3.55 -7.03
C VAL A 135 17.76 4.79 -6.52
N ALA A 136 18.95 4.66 -5.96
CA ALA A 136 19.73 5.76 -5.38
C ALA A 136 18.90 6.63 -4.41
N GLY A 137 18.06 6.00 -3.57
CA GLY A 137 17.25 6.68 -2.56
C GLY A 137 15.99 7.37 -3.09
N LYS A 138 15.63 7.17 -4.37
CA LYS A 138 14.42 7.72 -5.00
C LYS A 138 13.64 6.66 -5.76
N TYR A 139 12.30 6.75 -5.70
CA TYR A 139 11.46 5.85 -6.47
C TYR A 139 11.39 6.25 -7.95
N GLN A 140 11.69 5.27 -8.79
CA GLN A 140 11.55 5.34 -10.24
C GLN A 140 10.45 4.37 -10.68
N GLU A 141 9.54 4.83 -11.54
CA GLU A 141 8.49 4.00 -12.09
C GLU A 141 9.10 2.93 -13.01
N THR A 142 8.71 1.68 -12.79
CA THR A 142 9.24 0.52 -13.54
C THR A 142 8.18 -0.24 -14.30
N ALA A 143 6.91 -0.12 -13.92
CA ALA A 143 5.80 -0.75 -14.62
C ALA A 143 4.49 0.03 -14.39
N HIS A 144 3.62 0.00 -15.40
CA HIS A 144 2.26 0.55 -15.35
C HIS A 144 1.33 -0.29 -16.24
N ALA A 145 0.15 -0.58 -15.72
CA ALA A 145 -0.93 -1.16 -16.51
C ALA A 145 -2.28 -0.58 -16.07
N ALA A 146 -3.24 -0.58 -16.99
CA ALA A 146 -4.59 -0.09 -16.74
C ALA A 146 -5.64 -0.99 -17.40
N GLY A 147 -6.84 -1.02 -16.82
CA GLY A 147 -7.96 -1.81 -17.34
C GLY A 147 -7.65 -3.30 -17.40
N ASP A 148 -7.82 -3.90 -18.56
CA ASP A 148 -7.63 -5.35 -18.79
C ASP A 148 -6.20 -5.72 -19.19
N VAL A 149 -5.29 -4.73 -19.28
CA VAL A 149 -3.88 -4.99 -19.62
C VAL A 149 -3.19 -5.65 -18.42
N PRO A 150 -2.56 -6.82 -18.59
CA PRO A 150 -1.84 -7.46 -17.49
C PRO A 150 -0.65 -6.62 -17.02
N PHE A 151 -0.61 -6.33 -15.75
CA PHE A 151 0.54 -5.78 -15.06
C PHE A 151 1.49 -6.93 -14.72
N ARG A 152 2.74 -6.85 -15.18
CA ARG A 152 3.77 -7.87 -14.96
C ARG A 152 5.02 -7.24 -14.40
N VAL A 153 5.55 -7.85 -13.33
CA VAL A 153 6.84 -7.47 -12.73
C VAL A 153 7.61 -8.71 -12.31
N GLU A 154 8.94 -8.60 -12.29
CA GLU A 154 9.84 -9.64 -11.79
C GLU A 154 10.30 -9.37 -10.36
N GLN A 155 10.10 -8.16 -9.85
CA GLN A 155 10.57 -7.74 -8.53
C GLN A 155 9.40 -7.14 -7.72
N PRO A 156 9.33 -7.47 -6.41
CA PRO A 156 10.25 -8.24 -5.57
C PRO A 156 10.22 -9.75 -5.85
N PHE A 157 9.24 -10.25 -6.57
CA PHE A 157 9.09 -11.62 -7.11
C PHE A 157 8.20 -11.56 -8.35
N PRO A 158 8.25 -12.57 -9.24
CA PRO A 158 7.40 -12.59 -10.42
C PRO A 158 5.92 -12.63 -10.06
N VAL A 159 5.15 -11.68 -10.58
CA VAL A 159 3.70 -11.64 -10.39
C VAL A 159 3.00 -10.98 -11.57
N GLU A 160 1.81 -11.49 -11.89
CA GLU A 160 0.91 -10.92 -12.89
C GLU A 160 -0.43 -10.55 -12.22
N ILE A 161 -0.86 -9.31 -12.42
CA ILE A 161 -2.14 -8.79 -11.91
C ILE A 161 -2.85 -8.04 -13.05
N VAL A 162 -4.13 -8.27 -13.22
CA VAL A 162 -4.96 -7.49 -14.15
C VAL A 162 -5.73 -6.44 -13.34
N PRO A 163 -5.48 -5.12 -13.55
CA PRO A 163 -6.07 -4.07 -12.72
C PRO A 163 -7.59 -4.13 -12.63
N SER A 164 -8.30 -4.44 -13.73
CA SER A 164 -9.76 -4.55 -13.73
C SER A 164 -10.30 -5.63 -12.79
N ARG A 165 -9.51 -6.65 -12.48
CA ARG A 165 -9.90 -7.72 -11.55
C ARG A 165 -9.91 -7.27 -10.10
N LEU A 166 -9.14 -6.23 -9.74
CA LEU A 166 -9.12 -5.67 -8.39
C LEU A 166 -10.46 -5.03 -8.01
N VAL A 167 -11.22 -4.57 -9.00
CA VAL A 167 -12.51 -3.89 -8.83
C VAL A 167 -13.68 -4.64 -9.49
N ALA A 168 -13.47 -5.84 -10.02
CA ALA A 168 -14.46 -6.56 -10.82
C ALA A 168 -15.80 -6.79 -10.08
N LYS A 169 -15.76 -7.08 -8.77
CA LYS A 169 -16.95 -7.29 -7.95
C LYS A 169 -17.72 -6.00 -7.64
N LEU A 170 -17.18 -4.84 -7.97
CA LEU A 170 -17.78 -3.53 -7.74
C LEU A 170 -18.41 -2.95 -9.00
N ARG A 171 -18.20 -3.59 -10.15
CA ARG A 171 -18.86 -3.20 -11.41
C ARG A 171 -20.30 -3.69 -11.36
N THR A 172 -21.27 -2.78 -11.44
CA THR A 172 -22.66 -3.12 -11.71
C THR A 172 -22.78 -3.70 -13.12
N ARG A 173 -23.53 -4.80 -13.23
CA ARG A 173 -23.90 -5.39 -14.53
C ARG A 173 -24.82 -4.46 -15.30
#